data_43663b3df7cb54478d1805e0ddd39613
#
_entry.id   43663b3df7cb54478d1805e0ddd39613
#
_cell.length_a   1.000
_cell.length_b   1.000
_cell.length_c   1.000
_cell.angle_alpha   90.00
_cell.angle_beta   90.00
_cell.angle_gamma   90.00
#
_symmetry.space_group_name_H-M   'P 1'
#
loop_
_entity.id
_entity.type
_entity.pdbx_description
1 polymer ?
#
loop_
_entity_poly.entity_id
_entity_poly.type
_entity_poly.pdbx_seq_one_letter_code
_entity_poly.pdbx_strand_id
1 'polypeptide(L)'
;AVRSANYSIFKKYSNKINNQTESFKSLRGLFKFKNINKPIHIDEVEPTSEIVKRFATGAMSLGSISTEAHSTLAIAMNRLGGRSNTGEGGEEPSRFKELPNGDSMKSRIKQVASGRFGVTTEYLVNATDIQIKMAQGAKPGEGGQLPGHKVDKFIAKVRHSTPGVGLISPPPHHDIYSIEDLAQ
;
A
#
# COMPACT_ATOMS: atom_id res chain seq x y z
N ALA A 1 -18.28 1.17 12.14
CA ALA A 1 -17.28 2.13 12.63
C ALA A 1 -16.91 3.14 11.54
N VAL A 2 -16.31 2.70 10.42
CA VAL A 2 -15.80 3.62 9.36
C VAL A 2 -16.91 4.48 8.77
N ARG A 3 -18.00 3.86 8.26
CA ARG A 3 -19.12 4.60 7.63
C ARG A 3 -19.83 5.60 8.55
N SER A 4 -19.84 5.33 9.85
CA SER A 4 -20.50 6.19 10.85
C SER A 4 -19.52 7.05 11.63
N ALA A 5 -18.21 7.04 11.29
CA ALA A 5 -17.13 7.70 12.02
C ALA A 5 -17.18 7.44 13.54
N ASN A 6 -17.67 6.28 13.95
CA ASN A 6 -17.90 5.95 15.36
C ASN A 6 -16.70 5.22 15.96
N TYR A 7 -15.89 5.95 16.70
CA TYR A 7 -14.69 5.43 17.36
C TYR A 7 -14.98 4.37 18.43
N SER A 8 -16.10 4.45 19.13
CA SER A 8 -16.45 3.45 20.15
C SER A 8 -16.71 2.07 19.54
N ILE A 9 -17.34 2.03 18.37
CA ILE A 9 -17.54 0.79 17.60
C ILE A 9 -16.18 0.24 17.12
N PHE A 10 -15.28 1.11 16.67
CA PHE A 10 -13.91 0.71 16.30
C PHE A 10 -13.17 0.09 17.51
N LYS A 11 -13.25 0.70 18.68
CA LYS A 11 -12.65 0.17 19.91
C LYS A 11 -13.21 -1.20 20.30
N LYS A 12 -14.53 -1.38 20.23
CA LYS A 12 -15.16 -2.70 20.47
C LYS A 12 -14.64 -3.76 19.51
N TYR A 13 -14.53 -3.42 18.23
CA TYR A 13 -13.96 -4.32 17.22
C TYR A 13 -12.50 -4.66 17.53
N SER A 14 -11.65 -3.64 17.76
CA SER A 14 -10.23 -3.82 18.06
C SER A 14 -10.01 -4.71 19.29
N ASN A 15 -10.75 -4.45 20.37
CA ASN A 15 -10.67 -5.27 21.59
C ASN A 15 -11.06 -6.72 21.32
N LYS A 16 -12.13 -6.95 20.54
CA LYS A 16 -12.56 -8.30 20.19
C LYS A 16 -11.53 -9.03 19.31
N ILE A 17 -10.83 -8.34 18.44
CA ILE A 17 -9.79 -8.94 17.59
C ILE A 17 -8.49 -9.15 18.38
N ASN A 18 -8.13 -8.23 19.27
CA ASN A 18 -6.88 -8.34 20.03
C ASN A 18 -6.96 -9.35 21.18
N ASN A 19 -8.13 -9.51 21.79
CA ASN A 19 -8.34 -10.43 22.94
C ASN A 19 -8.91 -11.79 22.51
N GLN A 20 -8.34 -12.41 21.47
CA GLN A 20 -8.80 -13.71 20.96
C GLN A 20 -8.37 -14.91 21.82
N THR A 21 -7.45 -14.72 22.75
CA THR A 21 -6.96 -15.79 23.64
C THR A 21 -8.07 -16.45 24.49
N GLU A 22 -9.17 -15.73 24.72
CA GLU A 22 -10.32 -16.25 25.47
C GLU A 22 -11.34 -16.98 24.59
N SER A 23 -11.31 -16.78 23.28
CA SER A 23 -12.34 -17.28 22.38
C SER A 23 -11.85 -18.31 21.34
N PHE A 24 -10.55 -18.48 21.18
CA PHE A 24 -9.89 -19.48 20.31
C PHE A 24 -10.47 -19.57 18.88
N LYS A 25 -10.92 -18.44 18.33
CA LYS A 25 -11.60 -18.41 17.02
C LYS A 25 -10.67 -18.43 15.83
N SER A 26 -9.37 -18.23 16.07
CA SER A 26 -8.34 -18.25 15.02
C SER A 26 -7.03 -18.76 15.60
N LEU A 27 -6.10 -19.15 14.71
CA LEU A 27 -4.75 -19.59 15.11
C LEU A 27 -4.02 -18.50 15.93
N ARG A 28 -4.27 -17.23 15.65
CA ARG A 28 -3.69 -16.11 16.43
C ARG A 28 -4.05 -16.19 17.91
N GLY A 29 -5.26 -16.63 18.25
CA GLY A 29 -5.71 -16.80 19.64
C GLY A 29 -4.97 -17.89 20.41
N LEU A 30 -4.31 -18.82 19.71
CA LEU A 30 -3.53 -19.90 20.30
C LEU A 30 -2.11 -19.49 20.65
N PHE A 31 -1.60 -18.41 20.09
CA PHE A 31 -0.24 -17.94 20.36
C PHE A 31 -0.17 -17.19 21.69
N LYS A 32 0.90 -17.42 22.43
CA LYS A 32 1.26 -16.68 23.64
C LYS A 32 2.68 -16.15 23.50
N PHE A 33 2.92 -14.96 24.06
CA PHE A 33 4.29 -14.45 24.16
C PHE A 33 5.11 -15.37 25.07
N LYS A 34 6.31 -15.69 24.60
CA LYS A 34 7.26 -16.45 25.41
C LYS A 34 8.05 -15.46 26.27
N ASN A 35 7.80 -15.47 27.57
CA ASN A 35 8.58 -14.67 28.52
C ASN A 35 9.90 -15.38 28.80
N ILE A 36 10.96 -14.96 28.13
CA ILE A 36 12.28 -15.61 28.24
C ILE A 36 13.19 -14.85 29.23
N ASN A 37 13.04 -13.53 29.32
CA ASN A 37 13.93 -12.63 30.06
C ASN A 37 13.16 -11.82 31.11
N LYS A 38 13.93 -11.17 32.01
CA LYS A 38 13.35 -10.17 32.91
C LYS A 38 12.79 -9.01 32.09
N PRO A 39 11.66 -8.43 32.50
CA PRO A 39 11.16 -7.19 31.88
C PRO A 39 12.22 -6.09 31.90
N ILE A 40 12.35 -5.37 30.82
CA ILE A 40 13.17 -4.15 30.74
C ILE A 40 12.32 -2.94 31.12
N HIS A 41 12.97 -1.83 31.50
CA HIS A 41 12.26 -0.59 31.79
C HIS A 41 11.58 -0.04 30.52
N ILE A 42 10.44 0.62 30.67
CA ILE A 42 9.67 1.12 29.51
C ILE A 42 10.46 2.11 28.66
N ASP A 43 11.36 2.88 29.26
CA ASP A 43 12.21 3.85 28.56
C ASP A 43 13.32 3.19 27.70
N GLU A 44 13.58 1.91 27.93
CA GLU A 44 14.49 1.11 27.12
C GLU A 44 13.77 0.44 25.92
N VAL A 45 12.43 0.50 25.89
CA VAL A 45 11.62 -0.04 24.80
C VAL A 45 11.58 0.96 23.67
N GLU A 46 11.82 0.51 22.43
CA GLU A 46 11.73 1.35 21.24
C GLU A 46 10.34 2.03 21.16
N PRO A 47 10.26 3.36 21.01
CA PRO A 47 8.99 4.07 20.94
C PRO A 47 8.16 3.64 19.72
N THR A 48 6.85 3.56 19.86
CA THR A 48 5.93 3.24 18.75
C THR A 48 6.13 4.14 17.54
N SER A 49 6.44 5.43 17.76
CA SER A 49 6.76 6.39 16.70
C SER A 49 7.96 6.00 15.83
N GLU A 50 8.94 5.29 16.39
CA GLU A 50 10.07 4.77 15.63
C GLU A 50 9.74 3.44 14.93
N ILE A 51 8.96 2.59 15.61
CA ILE A 51 8.54 1.30 15.05
C ILE A 51 7.70 1.52 13.79
N VAL A 52 6.73 2.42 13.81
CA VAL A 52 5.80 2.64 12.67
C VAL A 52 6.49 3.18 11.43
N LYS A 53 7.64 3.84 11.54
CA LYS A 53 8.43 4.31 10.41
C LYS A 53 8.90 3.18 9.48
N ARG A 54 9.02 1.97 10.00
CA ARG A 54 9.41 0.77 9.23
C ARG A 54 8.25 0.07 8.52
N PHE A 55 7.02 0.53 8.76
CA PHE A 55 5.84 -0.09 8.15
C PHE A 55 5.49 0.56 6.83
N ALA A 56 5.05 -0.27 5.89
CA ALA A 56 4.50 0.14 4.61
C ALA A 56 3.17 -0.55 4.34
N THR A 57 2.29 0.08 3.57
CA THR A 57 1.11 -0.61 3.06
C THR A 57 1.49 -1.60 1.98
N GLY A 58 0.62 -2.59 1.74
CA GLY A 58 0.69 -3.36 0.50
C GLY A 58 0.57 -2.46 -0.73
N ALA A 59 1.11 -2.91 -1.85
CA ALA A 59 1.00 -2.23 -3.14
C ALA A 59 -0.41 -2.42 -3.71
N MET A 60 -1.28 -1.44 -3.52
CA MET A 60 -2.67 -1.46 -3.98
C MET A 60 -2.88 -0.37 -5.02
N SER A 61 -3.16 -0.78 -6.26
CA SER A 61 -3.27 0.13 -7.40
C SER A 61 -4.55 0.95 -7.37
N LEU A 62 -4.45 2.21 -7.78
CA LEU A 62 -5.61 3.05 -8.08
C LEU A 62 -6.44 2.39 -9.20
N GLY A 63 -7.73 2.19 -8.94
CA GLY A 63 -8.63 1.43 -9.80
C GLY A 63 -8.89 0.00 -9.30
N SER A 64 -7.97 -0.62 -8.55
CA SER A 64 -8.26 -1.80 -7.74
C SER A 64 -8.96 -1.42 -6.44
N ILE A 65 -8.57 -0.31 -5.85
CA ILE A 65 -9.25 0.38 -4.75
C ILE A 65 -9.69 1.77 -5.20
N SER A 66 -10.64 2.38 -4.47
CA SER A 66 -11.12 3.72 -4.81
C SER A 66 -10.09 4.82 -4.54
N THR A 67 -10.27 5.98 -5.16
CA THR A 67 -9.44 7.17 -4.94
C THR A 67 -9.42 7.57 -3.47
N GLU A 68 -10.56 7.52 -2.79
CA GLU A 68 -10.69 7.87 -1.37
C GLU A 68 -9.89 6.89 -0.49
N ALA A 69 -9.98 5.59 -0.74
CA ALA A 69 -9.22 4.59 0.00
C ALA A 69 -7.72 4.77 -0.23
N HIS A 70 -7.31 4.96 -1.47
CA HIS A 70 -5.90 5.15 -1.85
C HIS A 70 -5.31 6.41 -1.20
N SER A 71 -6.05 7.53 -1.21
CA SER A 71 -5.62 8.80 -0.59
C SER A 71 -5.63 8.73 0.93
N THR A 72 -6.65 8.10 1.53
CA THR A 72 -6.76 7.95 2.99
C THR A 72 -5.62 7.12 3.54
N LEU A 73 -5.22 6.05 2.86
CA LEU A 73 -4.06 5.25 3.24
C LEU A 73 -2.77 6.07 3.21
N ALA A 74 -2.58 6.90 2.18
CA ALA A 74 -1.41 7.77 2.08
C ALA A 74 -1.38 8.79 3.22
N ILE A 75 -2.48 9.48 3.49
CA ILE A 75 -2.58 10.44 4.60
C ILE A 75 -2.28 9.74 5.94
N ALA A 76 -2.90 8.59 6.20
CA ALA A 76 -2.72 7.86 7.45
C ALA A 76 -1.24 7.46 7.65
N MET A 77 -0.60 6.91 6.62
CA MET A 77 0.79 6.51 6.71
C MET A 77 1.74 7.69 6.84
N ASN A 78 1.48 8.80 6.13
CA ASN A 78 2.28 10.02 6.25
C ASN A 78 2.19 10.62 7.67
N ARG A 79 0.99 10.68 8.26
CA ARG A 79 0.80 11.13 9.65
C ARG A 79 1.54 10.26 10.67
N LEU A 80 1.59 8.96 10.43
CA LEU A 80 2.30 8.00 11.29
C LEU A 80 3.82 7.98 11.06
N GLY A 81 4.31 8.59 9.99
CA GLY A 81 5.71 8.50 9.57
C GLY A 81 6.07 7.21 8.82
N GLY A 82 5.08 6.35 8.56
CA GLY A 82 5.21 5.17 7.72
C GLY A 82 5.16 5.50 6.22
N ARG A 83 4.97 4.47 5.38
CA ARG A 83 4.97 4.62 3.92
C ARG A 83 3.76 3.95 3.28
N SER A 84 3.05 4.66 2.41
CA SER A 84 2.07 4.05 1.51
C SER A 84 2.70 3.76 0.15
N ASN A 85 2.17 2.75 -0.53
CA ASN A 85 2.62 2.30 -1.84
C ASN A 85 1.51 2.54 -2.88
N THR A 86 1.86 3.13 -4.02
CA THR A 86 0.91 3.42 -5.09
C THR A 86 0.35 2.16 -5.76
N GLY A 87 1.06 1.03 -5.69
CA GLY A 87 0.85 -0.04 -6.65
C GLY A 87 1.23 0.38 -8.07
N GLU A 88 0.90 -0.43 -9.06
CA GLU A 88 1.29 -0.25 -10.48
C GLU A 88 0.37 0.70 -11.27
N GLY A 89 -0.55 1.41 -10.60
CA GLY A 89 -1.58 2.21 -11.26
C GLY A 89 -1.26 3.69 -11.45
N GLY A 90 -0.09 4.14 -11.04
CA GLY A 90 0.25 5.55 -11.02
C GLY A 90 -0.40 6.30 -9.85
N GLU A 91 -0.27 7.60 -9.86
CA GLU A 91 -0.83 8.52 -8.86
C GLU A 91 -1.18 9.86 -9.51
N GLU A 92 -2.34 10.42 -9.18
CA GLU A 92 -2.74 11.68 -9.76
C GLU A 92 -1.84 12.83 -9.28
N PRO A 93 -1.33 13.70 -10.18
CA PRO A 93 -0.42 14.81 -9.81
C PRO A 93 -0.98 15.77 -8.76
N SER A 94 -2.29 15.96 -8.71
CA SER A 94 -2.94 16.80 -7.68
C SER A 94 -2.60 16.37 -6.25
N ARG A 95 -2.26 15.09 -6.06
CA ARG A 95 -1.89 14.51 -4.75
C ARG A 95 -0.47 14.85 -4.31
N PHE A 96 0.35 15.39 -5.20
CA PHE A 96 1.74 15.79 -4.86
C PHE A 96 1.80 17.10 -4.10
N LYS A 97 0.68 17.84 -4.07
CA LYS A 97 0.54 19.07 -3.29
C LYS A 97 -0.04 18.74 -1.91
N GLU A 98 0.44 19.46 -0.90
CA GLU A 98 -0.11 19.36 0.45
C GLU A 98 -1.52 19.99 0.50
N LEU A 99 -2.35 19.41 1.34
CA LEU A 99 -3.68 19.94 1.65
C LEU A 99 -3.57 21.17 2.56
N PRO A 100 -4.60 22.05 2.61
CA PRO A 100 -4.59 23.24 3.46
C PRO A 100 -4.37 22.96 4.95
N ASN A 101 -4.67 21.76 5.40
CA ASN A 101 -4.46 21.33 6.80
C ASN A 101 -3.07 20.71 7.05
N GLY A 102 -2.18 20.76 6.06
CA GLY A 102 -0.83 20.20 6.14
C GLY A 102 -0.74 18.69 5.85
N ASP A 103 -1.85 18.02 5.54
CA ASP A 103 -1.82 16.61 5.16
C ASP A 103 -1.24 16.41 3.75
N SER A 104 -0.50 15.34 3.58
CA SER A 104 -0.03 14.89 2.27
C SER A 104 -0.77 13.63 1.84
N MET A 105 -1.36 13.69 0.65
CA MET A 105 -1.98 12.54 -0.02
C MET A 105 -0.96 11.73 -0.85
N LYS A 106 0.28 12.18 -0.91
CA LYS A 106 1.34 11.57 -1.71
C LYS A 106 1.78 10.24 -1.10
N SER A 107 1.74 9.17 -1.88
CA SER A 107 2.35 7.90 -1.49
C SER A 107 3.86 7.99 -1.62
N ARG A 108 4.58 7.62 -0.56
CA ARG A 108 6.06 7.72 -0.51
C ARG A 108 6.74 6.65 -1.36
N ILE A 109 6.15 5.45 -1.44
CA ILE A 109 6.64 4.38 -2.30
C ILE A 109 5.87 4.43 -3.62
N LYS A 110 6.59 4.54 -4.73
CA LYS A 110 6.02 4.51 -6.07
C LYS A 110 6.48 3.26 -6.80
N GLN A 111 5.50 2.43 -7.17
CA GLN A 111 5.76 1.18 -7.85
C GLN A 111 5.83 1.38 -9.36
N VAL A 112 6.76 0.67 -9.99
CA VAL A 112 6.92 0.59 -11.45
C VAL A 112 6.86 -0.87 -11.87
N ALA A 113 5.90 -1.21 -12.73
CA ALA A 113 5.76 -2.52 -13.36
C ALA A 113 6.06 -2.42 -14.86
N SER A 114 6.13 -3.55 -15.57
CA SER A 114 6.44 -3.57 -17.00
C SER A 114 5.43 -2.80 -17.85
N GLY A 115 4.15 -2.74 -17.44
CA GLY A 115 3.14 -1.91 -18.09
C GLY A 115 3.36 -0.41 -17.94
N ARG A 116 4.12 0.02 -16.94
CA ARG A 116 4.49 1.43 -16.67
C ARG A 116 3.32 2.40 -16.65
N PHE A 117 2.15 1.93 -16.26
CA PHE A 117 0.93 2.74 -16.23
C PHE A 117 1.06 3.91 -15.25
N GLY A 118 0.92 5.13 -15.77
CA GLY A 118 1.03 6.34 -14.98
C GLY A 118 2.45 6.70 -14.53
N VAL A 119 3.47 6.04 -15.05
CA VAL A 119 4.88 6.35 -14.75
C VAL A 119 5.33 7.52 -15.60
N THR A 120 5.50 8.67 -14.95
CA THR A 120 6.03 9.89 -15.53
C THR A 120 7.24 10.37 -14.72
N THR A 121 8.02 11.30 -15.26
CA THR A 121 9.10 11.92 -14.49
C THR A 121 8.56 12.59 -13.23
N GLU A 122 7.43 13.29 -13.31
CA GLU A 122 6.78 13.92 -12.16
C GLU A 122 6.40 12.88 -11.10
N TYR A 123 5.86 11.73 -11.50
CA TYR A 123 5.57 10.62 -10.60
C TYR A 123 6.84 10.14 -9.88
N LEU A 124 7.92 9.91 -10.62
CA LEU A 124 9.18 9.36 -10.07
C LEU A 124 9.88 10.33 -9.12
N VAL A 125 9.98 11.61 -9.46
CA VAL A 125 10.66 12.60 -8.60
C VAL A 125 9.91 12.90 -7.31
N ASN A 126 8.63 12.57 -7.25
CA ASN A 126 7.82 12.66 -6.04
C ASN A 126 7.88 11.39 -5.16
N ALA A 127 8.68 10.40 -5.52
CA ALA A 127 8.91 9.21 -4.70
C ALA A 127 9.95 9.47 -3.61
N THR A 128 9.75 8.85 -2.44
CA THR A 128 10.82 8.64 -1.46
C THR A 128 11.58 7.36 -1.80
N ASP A 129 10.81 6.33 -2.20
CA ASP A 129 11.33 5.03 -2.62
C ASP A 129 10.67 4.64 -3.95
N ILE A 130 11.44 4.12 -4.87
CA ILE A 130 10.93 3.51 -6.12
C ILE A 130 10.97 1.99 -5.92
N GLN A 131 9.83 1.34 -6.16
CA GLN A 131 9.72 -0.11 -6.07
C GLN A 131 9.54 -0.71 -7.46
N ILE A 132 10.51 -1.47 -7.92
CA ILE A 132 10.41 -2.22 -9.17
C ILE A 132 9.63 -3.51 -8.90
N LYS A 133 8.51 -3.70 -9.61
CA LYS A 133 7.70 -4.91 -9.54
C LYS A 133 8.25 -5.93 -10.53
N MET A 134 8.84 -7.00 -10.04
CA MET A 134 9.43 -8.07 -10.86
C MET A 134 8.40 -9.11 -11.31
N ALA A 135 7.43 -9.43 -10.44
CA ALA A 135 6.44 -10.49 -10.67
C ALA A 135 5.22 -10.30 -9.77
N GLN A 136 4.20 -11.10 -10.00
CA GLN A 136 3.00 -11.17 -9.17
C GLN A 136 2.82 -12.60 -8.63
N GLY A 137 3.03 -12.78 -7.33
CA GLY A 137 3.05 -14.11 -6.70
C GLY A 137 1.72 -14.86 -6.77
N ALA A 138 0.58 -14.16 -6.71
CA ALA A 138 -0.74 -14.78 -6.80
C ALA A 138 -1.10 -15.30 -8.21
N LYS A 139 -0.42 -14.80 -9.24
CA LYS A 139 -0.67 -15.14 -10.65
C LYS A 139 0.66 -15.25 -11.41
N PRO A 140 1.53 -16.19 -11.04
CA PRO A 140 2.80 -16.36 -11.72
C PRO A 140 2.54 -16.70 -13.21
N GLY A 141 3.23 -15.99 -14.12
CA GLY A 141 3.04 -16.14 -15.55
C GLY A 141 1.86 -15.40 -16.19
N GLU A 142 0.93 -14.83 -15.40
CA GLU A 142 -0.24 -14.09 -15.95
C GLU A 142 -0.07 -12.55 -15.90
N GLY A 143 0.70 -12.03 -14.95
CA GLY A 143 0.88 -10.60 -14.75
C GLY A 143 -0.29 -9.90 -14.07
N GLY A 144 -0.19 -8.56 -13.98
CA GLY A 144 -1.24 -7.71 -13.44
C GLY A 144 -2.32 -7.39 -14.48
N GLN A 145 -3.58 -7.35 -14.07
CA GLN A 145 -4.70 -7.02 -14.95
C GLN A 145 -5.68 -6.07 -14.27
N LEU A 146 -6.16 -5.06 -15.01
CA LEU A 146 -7.32 -4.27 -14.68
C LEU A 146 -8.36 -4.42 -15.80
N PRO A 147 -9.56 -5.00 -15.54
CA PRO A 147 -10.56 -5.20 -16.58
C PRO A 147 -11.14 -3.87 -17.07
N GLY A 148 -11.53 -3.80 -18.34
CA GLY A 148 -11.95 -2.56 -19.00
C GLY A 148 -13.09 -1.82 -18.30
N HIS A 149 -14.05 -2.54 -17.70
CA HIS A 149 -15.16 -1.91 -16.97
C HIS A 149 -14.73 -1.12 -15.72
N LYS A 150 -13.51 -1.33 -15.21
CA LYS A 150 -12.91 -0.55 -14.13
C LYS A 150 -12.03 0.60 -14.64
N VAL A 151 -11.76 0.64 -15.93
CA VAL A 151 -10.96 1.71 -16.56
C VAL A 151 -11.91 2.82 -17.02
N ASP A 152 -12.37 3.63 -16.08
CA ASP A 152 -13.13 4.84 -16.37
C ASP A 152 -12.24 5.96 -16.93
N LYS A 153 -12.83 7.12 -17.24
CA LYS A 153 -12.09 8.26 -17.79
C LYS A 153 -10.98 8.77 -16.86
N PHE A 154 -11.22 8.72 -15.54
CA PHE A 154 -10.24 9.17 -14.54
C PHE A 154 -9.07 8.19 -14.45
N ILE A 155 -9.34 6.91 -14.31
CA ILE A 155 -8.32 5.86 -14.26
C ILE A 155 -7.50 5.83 -15.56
N ALA A 156 -8.17 5.94 -16.71
CA ALA A 156 -7.50 6.00 -18.01
C ALA A 156 -6.54 7.19 -18.10
N LYS A 157 -6.96 8.37 -17.62
CA LYS A 157 -6.13 9.57 -17.57
C LYS A 157 -4.88 9.35 -16.72
N VAL A 158 -5.04 8.83 -15.49
CA VAL A 158 -3.92 8.61 -14.56
C VAL A 158 -2.95 7.54 -15.09
N ARG A 159 -3.47 6.52 -15.76
CA ARG A 159 -2.67 5.42 -16.32
C ARG A 159 -2.15 5.66 -17.73
N HIS A 160 -2.46 6.82 -18.33
CA HIS A 160 -2.13 7.14 -19.73
C HIS A 160 -2.65 6.08 -20.71
N SER A 161 -3.94 5.73 -20.59
CA SER A 161 -4.60 4.67 -21.34
C SER A 161 -5.96 5.11 -21.90
N THR A 162 -6.67 4.20 -22.56
CA THR A 162 -8.00 4.46 -23.13
C THR A 162 -9.10 3.96 -22.21
N PRO A 163 -10.15 4.77 -21.93
CA PRO A 163 -11.30 4.33 -21.15
C PRO A 163 -11.97 3.09 -21.73
N GLY A 164 -12.39 2.17 -20.88
CA GLY A 164 -13.09 0.94 -21.27
C GLY A 164 -12.18 -0.18 -21.81
N VAL A 165 -10.90 0.09 -22.03
CA VAL A 165 -9.93 -0.90 -22.49
C VAL A 165 -9.22 -1.54 -21.30
N GLY A 166 -9.17 -2.87 -21.24
CA GLY A 166 -8.46 -3.61 -20.20
C GLY A 166 -6.96 -3.35 -20.25
N LEU A 167 -6.33 -3.30 -19.06
CA LEU A 167 -4.90 -3.04 -18.92
C LEU A 167 -4.21 -4.29 -18.41
N ILE A 168 -3.10 -4.66 -19.05
CA ILE A 168 -2.29 -5.83 -18.69
C ILE A 168 -0.85 -5.38 -18.50
N SER A 169 -0.26 -5.81 -17.39
CA SER A 169 1.17 -5.69 -17.12
C SER A 169 1.76 -7.10 -17.30
N PRO A 170 2.33 -7.42 -18.50
CA PRO A 170 2.71 -8.80 -18.83
C PRO A 170 3.93 -9.28 -18.01
N PRO A 171 3.96 -10.57 -17.62
CA PRO A 171 5.16 -11.19 -17.09
C PRO A 171 6.09 -11.67 -18.23
N PRO A 172 7.39 -11.79 -18.00
CA PRO A 172 8.10 -11.27 -16.83
C PRO A 172 8.13 -9.75 -16.86
N HIS A 173 8.09 -9.13 -15.66
CA HIS A 173 8.14 -7.67 -15.59
C HIS A 173 9.55 -7.19 -15.93
N HIS A 174 9.64 -6.14 -16.78
CA HIS A 174 10.90 -5.48 -17.20
C HIS A 174 11.92 -6.39 -17.87
N ASP A 175 11.49 -7.53 -18.46
CA ASP A 175 12.39 -8.52 -19.04
C ASP A 175 13.41 -9.09 -18.03
N ILE A 176 13.06 -9.12 -16.76
CA ILE A 176 13.87 -9.68 -15.68
C ILE A 176 13.57 -11.18 -15.57
N TYR A 177 14.50 -12.02 -16.05
CA TYR A 177 14.37 -13.47 -16.07
C TYR A 177 15.27 -14.17 -15.06
N SER A 178 16.28 -13.47 -14.53
CA SER A 178 17.27 -14.01 -13.64
C SER A 178 17.69 -13.02 -12.54
N ILE A 179 18.51 -13.47 -11.59
CA ILE A 179 19.09 -12.60 -10.56
C ILE A 179 20.07 -11.61 -11.19
N GLU A 180 20.79 -12.06 -12.24
CA GLU A 180 21.74 -11.26 -12.99
C GLU A 180 21.04 -10.10 -13.72
N ASP A 181 19.87 -10.37 -14.35
CA ASP A 181 19.05 -9.33 -14.99
C ASP A 181 18.59 -8.28 -13.97
N LEU A 182 18.23 -8.73 -12.76
CA LEU A 182 17.85 -7.82 -11.68
C LEU A 182 19.01 -6.94 -11.20
N ALA A 183 20.21 -7.46 -11.27
CA ALA A 183 21.41 -6.75 -10.83
C ALA A 183 21.84 -5.63 -11.78
N GLN A 184 21.49 -5.73 -13.07
CA GLN A 184 21.76 -4.70 -14.07
C GLN A 184 20.85 -3.48 -13.88
#